data_93a506e87b96c21e3abbeebd441d082d
#
_entry.id   93a506e87b96c21e3abbeebd441d082d
#
_cell.length_a   1.000
_cell.length_b   1.000
_cell.length_c   1.000
_cell.angle_alpha   90.00
_cell.angle_beta   90.00
_cell.angle_gamma   90.00
#
_symmetry.space_group_name_H-M   'P 1'
#
loop_
_entity.id
_entity.type
_entity.pdbx_description
1 polymer ?
#
loop_
_entity_poly.entity_id
_entity_poly.type
_entity_poly.pdbx_seq_one_letter_code
_entity_poly.pdbx_strand_id
1 'polypeptide(L)'
;MDIVIVGAGKMGQELCRSLADEGHNITLIEKNAEILQLLLETYDITGVLGNGSFYEVQTQANVNTCDMFIAVTEQDEVNIISCVIANRMGAK
;
A
#
# COMPACT_ATOMS: atom_id res chain seq x y z
N MET A 1 1.66 3.26 -13.81
CA MET A 1 1.93 4.09 -12.63
C MET A 1 2.48 3.25 -11.50
N ASP A 2 3.23 3.87 -10.62
CA ASP A 2 3.67 3.25 -9.37
C ASP A 2 2.67 3.62 -8.28
N ILE A 3 1.97 2.61 -7.76
CA ILE A 3 0.88 2.79 -6.81
C ILE A 3 1.21 2.08 -5.51
N VAL A 4 1.11 2.79 -4.39
CA VAL A 4 1.28 2.20 -3.05
C VAL A 4 -0.07 2.13 -2.38
N ILE A 5 -0.43 0.94 -1.90
CA ILE A 5 -1.69 0.68 -1.20
C ILE A 5 -1.38 0.24 0.22
N VAL A 6 -2.04 0.85 1.20
CA VAL A 6 -1.93 0.44 2.61
C VAL A 6 -3.22 -0.23 3.02
N GLY A 7 -3.11 -1.48 3.44
CA GLY A 7 -4.24 -2.26 3.92
C GLY A 7 -4.70 -3.32 2.93
N ALA A 8 -4.86 -4.54 3.43
CA ALA A 8 -5.24 -5.70 2.62
C ALA A 8 -6.57 -6.30 3.08
N GLY A 9 -7.47 -5.46 3.53
CA GLY A 9 -8.85 -5.86 3.75
C GLY A 9 -9.56 -6.05 2.41
N LYS A 10 -10.87 -6.12 2.45
CA LYS A 10 -11.65 -6.40 1.25
C LYS A 10 -11.40 -5.39 0.13
N MET A 11 -11.36 -4.10 0.46
CA MET A 11 -11.13 -3.06 -0.54
C MET A 11 -9.70 -3.07 -1.06
N GLY A 12 -8.71 -3.24 -0.16
CA GLY A 12 -7.31 -3.30 -0.57
C GLY A 12 -7.03 -4.45 -1.51
N GLN A 13 -7.60 -5.62 -1.24
CA GLN A 13 -7.47 -6.78 -2.10
C GLN A 13 -8.09 -6.52 -3.48
N GLU A 14 -9.26 -5.93 -3.51
CA GLU A 14 -9.94 -5.61 -4.76
C GLU A 14 -9.14 -4.61 -5.59
N LEU A 15 -8.54 -3.61 -4.94
CA LEU A 15 -7.69 -2.65 -5.62
C LEU A 15 -6.44 -3.32 -6.20
N CYS A 16 -5.80 -4.20 -5.42
CA CYS A 16 -4.63 -4.93 -5.90
C CYS A 16 -4.97 -5.73 -7.15
N ARG A 17 -6.09 -6.43 -7.12
CA ARG A 17 -6.53 -7.25 -8.27
C ARG A 17 -6.77 -6.37 -9.50
N SER A 18 -7.57 -5.34 -9.34
CA SER A 18 -7.96 -4.49 -10.47
C SER A 18 -6.79 -3.72 -11.06
N LEU A 19 -5.97 -3.13 -10.21
CA LEU A 19 -4.88 -2.27 -10.68
C LEU A 19 -3.71 -3.09 -11.22
N ALA A 20 -3.43 -4.26 -10.65
CA ALA A 20 -2.41 -5.15 -11.20
C ALA A 20 -2.79 -5.64 -12.59
N ASP A 21 -4.07 -5.96 -12.79
CA ASP A 21 -4.58 -6.38 -14.10
C ASP A 21 -4.43 -5.28 -15.16
N GLU A 22 -4.47 -4.01 -14.75
CA GLU A 22 -4.28 -2.88 -15.66
C GLU A 22 -2.81 -2.57 -15.95
N GLY A 23 -1.89 -3.35 -15.39
CA GLY A 23 -0.45 -3.21 -15.68
C GLY A 23 0.27 -2.20 -14.83
N HIS A 24 -0.34 -1.72 -13.74
CA HIS A 24 0.33 -0.82 -12.81
C HIS A 24 1.29 -1.57 -11.90
N ASN A 25 2.34 -0.88 -11.45
CA ASN A 25 3.27 -1.42 -10.45
C ASN A 25 2.69 -1.16 -9.06
N ILE A 26 2.30 -2.22 -8.38
CA ILE A 26 1.64 -2.12 -7.07
C ILE A 26 2.60 -2.52 -5.97
N THR A 27 2.69 -1.70 -4.93
CA THR A 27 3.34 -2.07 -3.67
C THR A 27 2.27 -2.05 -2.59
N LEU A 28 2.10 -3.18 -1.91
CA LEU A 28 1.12 -3.32 -0.84
C LEU A 28 1.82 -3.29 0.52
N ILE A 29 1.42 -2.36 1.37
CA ILE A 29 1.87 -2.30 2.77
C ILE A 29 0.78 -2.96 3.61
N GLU A 30 1.13 -4.02 4.33
CA GLU A 30 0.19 -4.74 5.18
C GLU A 30 0.89 -5.20 6.45
N LYS A 31 0.24 -5.08 7.59
CA LYS A 31 0.81 -5.46 8.87
C LYS A 31 0.63 -6.94 9.21
N ASN A 32 -0.28 -7.63 8.55
CA ASN A 32 -0.52 -9.06 8.77
C ASN A 32 0.29 -9.86 7.75
N ALA A 33 1.29 -10.59 8.26
CA ALA A 33 2.22 -11.31 7.40
C ALA A 33 1.53 -12.40 6.56
N GLU A 34 0.54 -13.08 7.13
CA GLU A 34 -0.15 -14.16 6.44
C GLU A 34 -0.97 -13.65 5.27
N ILE A 35 -1.69 -12.53 5.48
CA ILE A 35 -2.49 -11.91 4.43
C ILE A 35 -1.57 -11.39 3.32
N LEU A 36 -0.48 -10.73 3.71
CA LEU A 36 0.47 -10.21 2.73
C LEU A 36 1.05 -11.32 1.88
N GLN A 37 1.47 -12.42 2.50
CA GLN A 37 2.03 -13.56 1.79
C GLN A 37 1.03 -14.14 0.78
N LEU A 38 -0.22 -14.29 1.20
CA LEU A 38 -1.27 -14.81 0.32
C LEU A 38 -1.44 -13.94 -0.92
N LEU A 39 -1.43 -12.62 -0.75
CA LEU A 39 -1.62 -11.71 -1.87
C LEU A 39 -0.39 -11.65 -2.79
N LEU A 40 0.80 -11.79 -2.23
CA LEU A 40 2.02 -11.86 -3.03
C LEU A 40 2.06 -13.13 -3.91
N GLU A 41 1.46 -14.22 -3.42
CA GLU A 41 1.37 -15.45 -4.19
C GLU A 41 0.27 -15.39 -5.26
N THR A 42 -0.73 -14.55 -5.04
CA THR A 42 -1.91 -14.48 -5.92
C THR A 42 -1.76 -13.46 -7.04
N TYR A 43 -1.13 -12.33 -6.75
CA TYR A 43 -1.00 -11.22 -7.70
C TYR A 43 0.47 -10.85 -7.90
N ASP A 44 0.76 -10.26 -9.05
CA ASP A 44 2.10 -9.76 -9.37
C ASP A 44 2.27 -8.37 -8.73
N ILE A 45 2.53 -8.36 -7.43
CA ILE A 45 2.72 -7.14 -6.65
C ILE A 45 3.93 -7.25 -5.75
N THR A 46 4.42 -6.12 -5.27
CA THR A 46 5.50 -6.07 -4.28
C THR A 46 4.88 -5.84 -2.90
N GLY A 47 5.47 -6.41 -1.87
CA GLY A 47 4.95 -6.29 -0.51
C GLY A 47 5.94 -5.68 0.46
N VAL A 48 5.41 -4.90 1.40
CA VAL A 48 6.17 -4.39 2.54
C VAL A 48 5.36 -4.71 3.80
N LEU A 49 5.98 -5.45 4.73
CA LEU A 49 5.33 -5.81 5.98
C LEU A 49 5.49 -4.68 6.98
N GLY A 50 4.39 -4.14 7.48
CA GLY A 50 4.42 -3.12 8.49
C GLY A 50 3.18 -2.25 8.54
N ASN A 51 3.22 -1.26 9.42
CA ASN A 51 2.15 -0.28 9.56
C ASN A 51 2.42 0.91 8.65
N GLY A 52 1.50 1.20 7.74
CA GLY A 52 1.67 2.26 6.75
C GLY A 52 1.70 3.67 7.31
N SER A 53 1.38 3.86 8.59
CA SER A 53 1.49 5.17 9.23
C SER A 53 2.91 5.46 9.72
N PHE A 54 3.85 4.53 9.56
CA PHE A 54 5.24 4.72 9.97
C PHE A 54 6.09 5.16 8.79
N TYR A 55 6.87 6.20 9.02
CA TYR A 55 7.76 6.78 8.00
C TYR A 55 8.72 5.73 7.41
N GLU A 56 9.31 4.89 8.27
CA GLU A 56 10.26 3.87 7.82
C GLU A 56 9.63 2.86 6.88
N VAL A 57 8.38 2.49 7.16
CA VAL A 57 7.64 1.55 6.32
C VAL A 57 7.34 2.18 4.96
N GLN A 58 6.92 3.44 4.96
CA GLN A 58 6.66 4.16 3.72
C GLN A 58 7.93 4.34 2.89
N THR A 59 9.06 4.57 3.54
CA THR A 59 10.35 4.67 2.86
C THR A 59 10.69 3.37 2.14
N GLN A 60 10.47 2.22 2.80
CA GLN A 60 10.72 0.91 2.20
C GLN A 60 9.83 0.67 0.97
N ALA A 61 8.65 1.24 0.98
CA ALA A 61 7.70 1.09 -0.12
C ALA A 61 7.90 2.12 -1.24
N ASN A 62 8.92 2.98 -1.13
CA ASN A 62 9.23 4.03 -2.10
C ASN A 62 8.07 5.00 -2.30
N VAL A 63 7.39 5.36 -1.21
CA VAL A 63 6.27 6.29 -1.26
C VAL A 63 6.69 7.64 -1.82
N ASN A 64 7.92 8.05 -1.55
CA ASN A 64 8.45 9.35 -2.01
C ASN A 64 8.46 9.50 -3.52
N THR A 65 8.45 8.41 -4.27
CA THR A 65 8.46 8.44 -5.74
C THR A 65 7.22 7.84 -6.38
N CYS A 66 6.23 7.44 -5.58
CA CYS A 66 5.03 6.84 -6.14
C CYS A 66 4.14 7.89 -6.82
N ASP A 67 3.34 7.42 -7.77
CA ASP A 67 2.39 8.27 -8.49
C ASP A 67 1.07 8.41 -7.75
N MET A 68 0.71 7.41 -6.96
CA MET A 68 -0.55 7.39 -6.22
C MET A 68 -0.37 6.62 -4.91
N PHE A 69 -0.95 7.14 -3.85
CA PHE A 69 -0.94 6.51 -2.53
C PHE A 69 -2.37 6.35 -2.04
N ILE A 70 -2.75 5.14 -1.66
CA ILE A 70 -4.12 4.82 -1.24
C ILE A 70 -4.06 4.11 0.11
N ALA A 71 -4.72 4.66 1.12
CA ALA A 71 -4.80 4.05 2.45
C ALA A 71 -6.24 3.59 2.71
N VAL A 72 -6.43 2.28 2.84
CA VAL A 72 -7.75 1.66 2.97
C VAL A 72 -7.77 0.59 4.07
N THR A 73 -7.13 0.88 5.20
CA THR A 73 -7.20 0.01 6.38
C THR A 73 -8.57 0.19 7.05
N GLU A 74 -8.86 -0.64 8.04
CA GLU A 74 -10.09 -0.53 8.82
C GLU A 74 -10.04 0.60 9.85
N GLN A 75 -8.89 1.23 10.05
CA GLN A 75 -8.69 2.28 11.04
C GLN A 75 -8.56 3.63 10.35
N ASP A 76 -9.57 4.48 10.52
CA ASP A 76 -9.59 5.80 9.87
C ASP A 76 -8.38 6.64 10.25
N GLU A 77 -7.97 6.62 11.51
CA GLU A 77 -6.81 7.40 11.97
C GLU A 77 -5.52 6.94 11.32
N VAL A 78 -5.35 5.65 11.08
CA VAL A 78 -4.18 5.12 10.37
C VAL A 78 -4.20 5.63 8.93
N ASN A 79 -5.36 5.62 8.30
CA ASN A 79 -5.50 6.07 6.92
C ASN A 79 -5.16 7.55 6.79
N ILE A 80 -5.66 8.37 7.71
CA ILE A 80 -5.42 9.82 7.68
C ILE A 80 -3.94 10.11 7.91
N ILE A 81 -3.33 9.52 8.94
CA ILE A 81 -1.93 9.75 9.26
C ILE A 81 -1.04 9.26 8.13
N SER A 82 -1.35 8.10 7.57
CA SER A 82 -0.58 7.54 6.46
C SER A 82 -0.56 8.49 5.26
N CYS A 83 -1.72 9.06 4.92
CA CYS A 83 -1.81 9.98 3.79
C CYS A 83 -1.08 11.30 4.06
N VAL A 84 -1.14 11.82 5.29
CA VAL A 84 -0.40 13.04 5.64
C VAL A 84 1.09 12.83 5.49
N ILE A 85 1.62 11.71 6.00
CA ILE A 85 3.04 11.41 5.90
C ILE A 85 3.44 11.20 4.44
N ALA A 86 2.63 10.44 3.69
CA ALA A 86 2.90 10.17 2.28
C ALA A 86 2.96 11.46 1.47
N ASN A 87 2.03 12.38 1.72
CA ASN A 87 2.01 13.66 1.03
C ASN A 87 3.28 14.46 1.32
N ARG A 88 3.75 14.46 2.57
CA ARG A 88 4.98 15.16 2.96
C ARG A 88 6.22 14.52 2.37
N MET A 89 6.18 13.22 2.07
CA MET A 89 7.28 12.52 1.44
C MET A 89 7.35 12.77 -0.07
N GLY A 90 6.31 13.33 -0.65
CA GLY A 90 6.28 13.62 -2.07
C GLY A 90 5.34 12.78 -2.90
N ALA A 91 4.49 11.96 -2.29
CA ALA A 91 3.47 11.21 -3.02
C ALA A 91 2.47 12.18 -3.67
N LYS A 92 2.03 11.82 -4.84
CA LYS A 92 1.12 12.69 -5.62
C LYS A 92 -0.36 12.37 -5.44
#